data_6834e21616f3ae2fcff7d161f0880582
#
_entry.id   6834e21616f3ae2fcff7d161f0880582
#
_cell.length_a   1.000
_cell.length_b   1.000
_cell.length_c   1.000
_cell.angle_alpha   90.00
_cell.angle_beta   90.00
_cell.angle_gamma   90.00
#
_symmetry.space_group_name_H-M   'P 1'
#
loop_
_entity.id
_entity.type
_entity.pdbx_description
1 polymer ?
#
loop_
_entity_poly.entity_id
_entity_poly.type
_entity_poly.pdbx_seq_one_letter_code
_entity_poly.pdbx_strand_id
1 'polypeptide(L)'
;MPPSLSLSPDVLTFARSADEIKTVIKRKNAAVATTAVAFHSSVLHSQLVDGVVQLRLNKLDPDAPPYDVPSTTQALWNALFKYFARGRDSPDKLEVEPVLPAEALDLALMELGATKKSPRYTISRSAIFQLYTYASDVPETHHAPRAPFPYLPITPPEGSPSTLTHPLRPPKPNPSSLLYSRFLPHLTTDPQSPVYFKLSTCTLKDLPTLHNWMNDPRVDQFWMEKGSMEQHQQFIEKNTRDPHVIPVIGSYVELREENGQVRQQPEEQAVYAEIYWVKEDRLAPIMPAGTVQDYDRGLHMLVGSNAHRGPHRIRAWMPSLAHYCFLDDPRTQRVICEPNEKNEKIIKYMESIGFKRHGSVTFPHKTSALMILEKEDFYSLCPF
;
A
#
# COMPACT_ATOMS: atom_id res chain seq x y z
N MET A 1 16.89 2.40 -20.98
CA MET A 1 15.92 1.65 -21.81
C MET A 1 14.85 1.12 -20.85
N PRO A 2 13.56 1.26 -21.15
CA PRO A 2 12.54 0.67 -20.31
C PRO A 2 12.60 -0.85 -20.37
N PRO A 3 12.20 -1.56 -19.31
CA PRO A 3 12.28 -3.00 -19.23
C PRO A 3 11.34 -3.69 -20.22
N SER A 4 11.83 -4.71 -20.91
CA SER A 4 10.99 -5.59 -21.72
C SER A 4 10.27 -6.60 -20.82
N LEU A 5 8.94 -6.59 -20.82
CA LEU A 5 8.12 -7.64 -20.21
C LEU A 5 7.93 -8.76 -21.24
N SER A 6 8.51 -9.92 -21.03
CA SER A 6 8.13 -11.14 -21.74
C SER A 6 7.30 -12.02 -20.81
N LEU A 7 6.04 -12.24 -21.13
CA LEU A 7 5.13 -13.08 -20.36
C LEU A 7 4.91 -14.39 -21.12
N SER A 8 5.43 -15.48 -20.55
CA SER A 8 4.85 -16.82 -20.79
C SER A 8 3.93 -17.16 -19.61
N PRO A 9 2.90 -18.00 -19.77
CA PRO A 9 1.96 -18.35 -18.69
C PRO A 9 2.63 -18.88 -17.42
N ASP A 10 3.90 -19.30 -17.52
CA ASP A 10 4.66 -19.91 -16.44
C ASP A 10 5.78 -19.01 -15.89
N VAL A 11 5.92 -17.77 -16.41
CA VAL A 11 7.02 -16.87 -16.05
C VAL A 11 6.50 -15.45 -15.88
N LEU A 12 6.48 -14.93 -14.66
CA LEU A 12 6.34 -13.51 -14.38
C LEU A 12 7.75 -12.92 -14.26
N THR A 13 8.14 -12.09 -15.22
CA THR A 13 9.43 -11.40 -15.20
C THR A 13 9.21 -9.95 -14.82
N PHE A 14 9.78 -9.51 -13.71
CA PHE A 14 9.83 -8.11 -13.35
C PHE A 14 11.25 -7.61 -13.62
N ALA A 15 11.40 -6.62 -14.48
CA ALA A 15 12.68 -5.97 -14.75
C ALA A 15 12.64 -4.51 -14.26
N ARG A 16 13.63 -4.11 -13.52
CA ARG A 16 13.91 -2.72 -13.16
C ARG A 16 15.19 -2.30 -13.86
N SER A 17 15.25 -1.03 -14.33
CA SER A 17 16.35 -0.36 -15.07
C SER A 17 17.74 -1.03 -15.02
N ALA A 18 18.59 -0.82 -16.00
CA ALA A 18 19.97 -1.24 -16.32
C ALA A 18 20.65 -2.36 -15.51
N ASP A 19 20.28 -2.60 -14.23
CA ASP A 19 20.79 -3.68 -13.35
C ASP A 19 19.67 -4.68 -13.04
N GLU A 20 19.22 -5.40 -14.06
CA GLU A 20 18.02 -6.22 -14.08
C GLU A 20 17.92 -7.28 -12.97
N ILE A 21 16.87 -7.18 -12.13
CA ILE A 21 16.38 -8.29 -11.32
C ILE A 21 15.35 -9.06 -12.14
N LYS A 22 15.66 -10.26 -12.58
CA LYS A 22 14.73 -11.16 -13.30
C LYS A 22 14.18 -12.19 -12.32
N THR A 23 12.86 -12.19 -12.13
CA THR A 23 12.20 -13.22 -11.34
C THR A 23 11.58 -14.27 -12.26
N VAL A 24 12.08 -15.49 -12.22
CA VAL A 24 11.54 -16.62 -12.99
C VAL A 24 10.76 -17.54 -12.05
N ILE A 25 9.44 -17.66 -12.28
CA ILE A 25 8.59 -18.61 -11.54
C ILE A 25 8.38 -19.82 -12.43
N LYS A 26 8.90 -20.98 -12.03
CA LYS A 26 8.55 -22.25 -12.66
C LYS A 26 7.48 -22.95 -11.82
N ARG A 27 6.27 -23.08 -12.33
CA ARG A 27 5.28 -24.00 -11.76
C ARG A 27 5.60 -25.42 -12.23
N LYS A 28 6.05 -26.27 -11.33
CA LYS A 28 5.98 -27.72 -11.50
C LYS A 28 5.13 -28.28 -10.38
N ASN A 29 4.01 -28.90 -10.75
CA ASN A 29 3.07 -29.65 -9.90
C ASN A 29 2.81 -29.13 -8.47
N ALA A 30 1.57 -29.19 -8.04
CA ALA A 30 0.96 -28.54 -6.88
C ALA A 30 1.61 -28.74 -5.48
N ALA A 31 2.74 -29.44 -5.37
CA ALA A 31 3.38 -29.77 -4.08
C ALA A 31 4.66 -28.98 -3.78
N VAL A 32 5.34 -28.42 -4.78
CA VAL A 32 6.64 -27.76 -4.55
C VAL A 32 6.65 -26.41 -5.27
N ALA A 33 6.56 -25.31 -4.52
CA ALA A 33 6.75 -23.98 -5.07
C ALA A 33 8.25 -23.66 -5.07
N THR A 34 8.85 -23.64 -6.25
CA THR A 34 10.24 -23.20 -6.43
C THR A 34 10.24 -21.83 -7.12
N THR A 35 11.01 -20.90 -6.61
CA THR A 35 11.21 -19.59 -7.21
C THR A 35 12.69 -19.35 -7.40
N ALA A 36 13.09 -18.78 -8.53
CA ALA A 36 14.41 -18.29 -8.77
C ALA A 36 14.34 -16.79 -9.10
N VAL A 37 15.16 -15.99 -8.43
CA VAL A 37 15.29 -14.55 -8.65
C VAL A 37 16.72 -14.29 -9.08
N ALA A 38 16.91 -13.86 -10.32
CA ALA A 38 18.23 -13.46 -10.82
C ALA A 38 18.45 -11.96 -10.57
N PHE A 39 19.62 -11.58 -10.07
CA PHE A 39 20.01 -10.20 -9.85
C PHE A 39 21.52 -10.06 -10.01
N HIS A 40 21.96 -9.05 -10.75
CA HIS A 40 23.36 -8.91 -11.15
C HIS A 40 23.93 -10.24 -11.69
N SER A 41 25.03 -10.70 -11.15
CA SER A 41 25.68 -11.99 -11.49
C SER A 41 25.28 -13.12 -10.54
N SER A 42 24.13 -13.04 -9.89
CA SER A 42 23.70 -13.98 -8.86
C SER A 42 22.27 -14.46 -9.07
N VAL A 43 21.95 -15.62 -8.50
CA VAL A 43 20.58 -16.17 -8.48
C VAL A 43 20.22 -16.62 -7.07
N LEU A 44 19.12 -16.11 -6.55
CA LEU A 44 18.50 -16.60 -5.34
C LEU A 44 17.45 -17.66 -5.70
N HIS A 45 17.68 -18.88 -5.28
CA HIS A 45 16.70 -19.97 -5.36
C HIS A 45 15.96 -20.10 -4.04
N SER A 46 14.63 -20.23 -4.12
CA SER A 46 13.81 -20.55 -2.95
C SER A 46 12.91 -21.74 -3.25
N GLN A 47 12.78 -22.64 -2.29
CA GLN A 47 11.93 -23.84 -2.38
C GLN A 47 11.24 -24.08 -1.05
N LEU A 48 9.93 -24.35 -1.08
CA LEU A 48 9.17 -24.75 0.10
C LEU A 48 9.30 -26.28 0.29
N VAL A 49 9.90 -26.70 1.38
CA VAL A 49 10.09 -28.10 1.75
C VAL A 49 9.59 -28.29 3.18
N ASP A 50 8.60 -29.16 3.39
CA ASP A 50 8.03 -29.49 4.70
C ASP A 50 7.63 -28.23 5.52
N GLY A 51 7.06 -27.22 4.87
CA GLY A 51 6.64 -25.97 5.51
C GLY A 51 7.76 -24.96 5.75
N VAL A 52 9.01 -25.26 5.39
CA VAL A 52 10.17 -24.39 5.53
C VAL A 52 10.61 -23.89 4.16
N VAL A 53 10.83 -22.59 4.00
CA VAL A 53 11.40 -22.00 2.78
C VAL A 53 12.93 -22.14 2.82
N GLN A 54 13.44 -23.06 2.05
CA GLN A 54 14.87 -23.21 1.86
C GLN A 54 15.40 -22.20 0.85
N LEU A 55 16.44 -21.47 1.20
CA LEU A 55 17.08 -20.45 0.38
C LEU A 55 18.47 -20.85 -0.01
N ARG A 56 18.80 -20.71 -1.30
CA ARG A 56 20.16 -20.91 -1.81
C ARG A 56 20.55 -19.74 -2.70
N LEU A 57 21.63 -19.06 -2.36
CA LEU A 57 22.20 -17.97 -3.12
C LEU A 57 23.42 -18.49 -3.89
N ASN A 58 23.40 -18.41 -5.20
CA ASN A 58 24.46 -18.86 -6.08
C ASN A 58 24.99 -17.70 -6.92
N LYS A 59 26.31 -17.61 -7.09
CA LYS A 59 26.91 -16.76 -8.12
C LYS A 59 26.76 -17.42 -9.49
N LEU A 60 26.40 -16.62 -10.51
CA LEU A 60 26.41 -17.04 -11.91
C LEU A 60 27.84 -16.96 -12.50
N ASP A 61 28.61 -16.01 -11.99
CA ASP A 61 30.02 -15.81 -12.34
C ASP A 61 30.88 -15.95 -11.06
N PRO A 62 31.80 -16.91 -10.98
CA PRO A 62 32.68 -17.09 -9.83
C PRO A 62 33.53 -15.86 -9.51
N ASP A 63 33.91 -15.09 -10.54
CA ASP A 63 34.75 -13.90 -10.43
C ASP A 63 33.96 -12.62 -10.11
N ALA A 64 32.63 -12.72 -10.00
CA ALA A 64 31.81 -11.59 -9.63
C ALA A 64 32.15 -11.04 -8.24
N PRO A 65 31.90 -9.73 -7.99
CA PRO A 65 32.09 -9.13 -6.68
C PRO A 65 31.28 -9.85 -5.59
N PRO A 66 31.60 -9.67 -4.31
CA PRO A 66 30.80 -10.18 -3.20
C PRO A 66 29.32 -9.75 -3.34
N TYR A 67 28.44 -10.57 -2.81
CA TYR A 67 27.01 -10.22 -2.75
C TYR A 67 26.82 -8.90 -2.01
N ASP A 68 26.07 -7.97 -2.63
CA ASP A 68 25.64 -6.78 -1.92
C ASP A 68 24.32 -7.03 -1.17
N VAL A 69 24.21 -6.44 0.02
CA VAL A 69 23.04 -6.65 0.89
C VAL A 69 21.77 -6.05 0.29
N PRO A 70 21.74 -4.80 -0.25
CA PRO A 70 20.55 -4.21 -0.82
C PRO A 70 19.91 -5.05 -1.94
N SER A 71 20.71 -5.48 -2.92
CA SER A 71 20.19 -6.31 -4.03
C SER A 71 19.73 -7.68 -3.54
N THR A 72 20.45 -8.26 -2.57
CA THR A 72 20.06 -9.52 -1.93
C THR A 72 18.74 -9.36 -1.17
N THR A 73 18.58 -8.27 -0.43
CA THR A 73 17.33 -7.94 0.31
C THR A 73 16.15 -7.81 -0.65
N GLN A 74 16.32 -7.11 -1.76
CA GLN A 74 15.26 -6.96 -2.76
C GLN A 74 14.91 -8.30 -3.43
N ALA A 75 15.88 -9.11 -3.80
CA ALA A 75 15.66 -10.43 -4.38
C ALA A 75 14.95 -11.37 -3.39
N LEU A 76 15.36 -11.34 -2.13
CA LEU A 76 14.76 -12.11 -1.04
C LEU A 76 13.32 -11.66 -0.77
N TRP A 77 13.08 -10.35 -0.71
CA TRP A 77 11.73 -9.81 -0.58
C TRP A 77 10.81 -10.33 -1.70
N ASN A 78 11.24 -10.24 -2.96
CA ASN A 78 10.49 -10.74 -4.11
C ASN A 78 10.18 -12.25 -4.00
N ALA A 79 11.13 -13.04 -3.54
CA ALA A 79 10.94 -14.47 -3.34
C ALA A 79 9.91 -14.76 -2.24
N LEU A 80 10.05 -14.12 -1.07
CA LEU A 80 9.19 -14.36 0.10
C LEU A 80 7.79 -13.79 -0.07
N PHE A 81 7.65 -12.62 -0.70
CA PHE A 81 6.35 -12.01 -1.01
C PHE A 81 5.41 -12.99 -1.71
N LYS A 82 5.92 -13.79 -2.63
CA LYS A 82 5.12 -14.78 -3.39
C LYS A 82 4.55 -15.90 -2.54
N TYR A 83 5.24 -16.28 -1.46
CA TYR A 83 4.70 -17.28 -0.53
C TYR A 83 3.56 -16.71 0.31
N PHE A 84 3.63 -15.42 0.67
CA PHE A 84 2.60 -14.74 1.42
C PHE A 84 1.43 -14.25 0.55
N ALA A 85 1.64 -13.97 -0.74
CA ALA A 85 0.63 -13.46 -1.67
C ALA A 85 -0.30 -14.55 -2.25
N ARG A 86 -0.35 -15.74 -1.64
CA ARG A 86 -1.19 -16.87 -2.12
C ARG A 86 -2.66 -16.80 -1.71
N GLY A 87 -3.09 -15.72 -1.06
CA GLY A 87 -4.46 -15.52 -0.62
C GLY A 87 -4.71 -15.98 0.82
N ARG A 88 -5.97 -16.29 1.12
CA ARG A 88 -6.43 -16.58 2.51
C ARG A 88 -5.76 -17.78 3.17
N ASP A 89 -5.27 -18.74 2.38
CA ASP A 89 -4.60 -19.95 2.89
C ASP A 89 -3.10 -19.75 3.11
N SER A 90 -2.60 -18.52 2.93
CA SER A 90 -1.18 -18.24 3.15
C SER A 90 -0.89 -18.17 4.67
N PRO A 91 0.26 -18.71 5.11
CA PRO A 91 0.63 -18.67 6.52
C PRO A 91 0.91 -17.24 6.98
N ASP A 92 0.67 -16.93 8.28
CA ASP A 92 1.02 -15.63 8.85
C ASP A 92 2.52 -15.48 9.10
N LYS A 93 3.21 -16.60 9.22
CA LYS A 93 4.67 -16.67 9.40
C LYS A 93 5.26 -17.76 8.53
N LEU A 94 6.45 -17.51 8.02
CA LEU A 94 7.27 -18.51 7.32
C LEU A 94 8.51 -18.80 8.12
N GLU A 95 8.88 -20.08 8.20
CA GLU A 95 10.22 -20.49 8.57
C GLU A 95 11.09 -20.48 7.31
N VAL A 96 12.27 -19.88 7.42
CA VAL A 96 13.23 -19.72 6.34
C VAL A 96 14.57 -20.28 6.78
N GLU A 97 15.17 -21.10 5.94
CA GLU A 97 16.47 -21.74 6.22
C GLU A 97 17.45 -21.48 5.07
N PRO A 98 18.53 -20.71 5.30
CA PRO A 98 19.63 -20.64 4.37
C PRO A 98 20.34 -22.01 4.26
N VAL A 99 20.36 -22.59 3.06
CA VAL A 99 20.99 -23.91 2.83
C VAL A 99 22.52 -23.82 2.81
N LEU A 100 23.05 -22.64 2.45
CA LEU A 100 24.48 -22.34 2.49
C LEU A 100 24.69 -21.03 3.25
N PRO A 101 25.68 -20.97 4.13
CA PRO A 101 25.99 -19.74 4.85
C PRO A 101 26.41 -18.66 3.84
N ALA A 102 25.67 -17.57 3.83
CA ALA A 102 25.97 -16.36 3.09
C ALA A 102 25.65 -15.17 4.00
N GLU A 103 26.67 -14.44 4.42
CA GLU A 103 26.51 -13.29 5.31
C GLU A 103 25.51 -12.27 4.76
N ALA A 104 25.54 -12.02 3.44
CA ALA A 104 24.59 -11.13 2.78
C ALA A 104 23.13 -11.61 2.91
N LEU A 105 22.90 -12.93 2.91
CA LEU A 105 21.56 -13.50 3.07
C LEU A 105 21.07 -13.38 4.52
N ASP A 106 21.96 -13.59 5.49
CA ASP A 106 21.67 -13.39 6.91
C ASP A 106 21.32 -11.92 7.20
N LEU A 107 22.12 -10.98 6.70
CA LEU A 107 21.86 -9.54 6.83
C LEU A 107 20.55 -9.13 6.13
N ALA A 108 20.32 -9.60 4.92
CA ALA A 108 19.10 -9.33 4.17
C ALA A 108 17.85 -9.85 4.88
N LEU A 109 17.90 -11.05 5.48
CA LEU A 109 16.79 -11.58 6.29
C LEU A 109 16.50 -10.69 7.51
N MET A 110 17.55 -10.22 8.18
CA MET A 110 17.41 -9.33 9.34
C MET A 110 16.83 -7.96 8.92
N GLU A 111 17.25 -7.39 7.80
CA GLU A 111 16.68 -6.16 7.23
C GLU A 111 15.19 -6.31 6.91
N LEU A 112 14.77 -7.47 6.42
CA LEU A 112 13.37 -7.78 6.18
C LEU A 112 12.56 -8.05 7.47
N GLY A 113 13.17 -7.92 8.64
CA GLY A 113 12.51 -8.09 9.93
C GLY A 113 12.35 -9.54 10.38
N ALA A 114 13.16 -10.45 9.83
CA ALA A 114 13.19 -11.83 10.29
C ALA A 114 13.83 -11.97 11.67
N THR A 115 13.30 -12.87 12.49
CA THR A 115 13.87 -13.23 13.79
C THR A 115 14.70 -14.51 13.66
N LYS A 116 15.98 -14.46 14.04
CA LYS A 116 16.90 -15.58 13.94
C LYS A 116 16.66 -16.60 15.09
N LYS A 117 16.41 -17.84 14.71
CA LYS A 117 16.41 -19.02 15.59
C LYS A 117 17.32 -20.07 14.97
N SER A 118 18.64 -19.91 15.14
CA SER A 118 19.66 -20.70 14.44
C SER A 118 19.36 -22.20 14.31
N PRO A 119 19.46 -22.81 13.13
CA PRO A 119 19.91 -22.25 11.86
C PRO A 119 18.80 -21.49 11.06
N ARG A 120 17.59 -21.44 11.56
CA ARG A 120 16.41 -20.90 10.87
C ARG A 120 16.10 -19.48 11.26
N TYR A 121 15.28 -18.86 10.42
CA TYR A 121 14.69 -17.55 10.62
C TYR A 121 13.17 -17.69 10.58
N THR A 122 12.48 -16.87 11.35
CA THR A 122 11.03 -16.70 11.26
C THR A 122 10.74 -15.31 10.74
N ILE A 123 9.95 -15.19 9.67
CA ILE A 123 9.51 -13.92 9.12
C ILE A 123 7.99 -13.87 9.03
N SER A 124 7.40 -12.74 9.41
CA SER A 124 5.95 -12.56 9.37
C SER A 124 5.48 -11.98 8.03
N ARG A 125 4.23 -12.26 7.67
CA ARG A 125 3.57 -11.65 6.51
C ARG A 125 3.59 -10.12 6.61
N SER A 126 3.26 -9.57 7.78
CA SER A 126 3.26 -8.12 8.00
C SER A 126 4.62 -7.48 7.74
N ALA A 127 5.72 -8.14 8.12
CA ALA A 127 7.06 -7.62 7.83
C ALA A 127 7.31 -7.49 6.31
N ILE A 128 6.95 -8.52 5.54
CA ILE A 128 7.13 -8.52 4.08
C ILE A 128 6.22 -7.47 3.41
N PHE A 129 4.94 -7.38 3.81
CA PHE A 129 4.01 -6.43 3.19
C PHE A 129 4.28 -4.97 3.58
N GLN A 130 4.87 -4.71 4.74
CA GLN A 130 5.33 -3.37 5.11
C GLN A 130 6.48 -2.86 4.24
N LEU A 131 7.24 -3.76 3.63
CA LEU A 131 8.36 -3.45 2.76
C LEU A 131 7.99 -3.51 1.27
N TYR A 132 6.70 -3.39 0.94
CA TYR A 132 6.17 -3.45 -0.44
C TYR A 132 6.81 -2.40 -1.38
N THR A 133 7.46 -1.38 -0.84
CA THR A 133 8.25 -0.41 -1.59
C THR A 133 9.36 -1.04 -2.42
N TYR A 134 9.84 -2.22 -2.05
CA TYR A 134 10.77 -2.99 -2.88
C TYR A 134 10.16 -3.49 -4.20
N ALA A 135 8.82 -3.54 -4.31
CA ALA A 135 8.13 -3.96 -5.54
C ALA A 135 7.65 -2.78 -6.39
N SER A 136 7.71 -1.57 -5.87
CA SER A 136 7.20 -0.37 -6.56
C SER A 136 8.34 0.56 -6.93
N ASP A 137 8.15 1.33 -8.03
CA ASP A 137 9.05 2.41 -8.41
C ASP A 137 8.86 3.67 -7.54
N VAL A 138 8.21 3.54 -6.39
CA VAL A 138 8.04 4.63 -5.43
C VAL A 138 9.39 4.90 -4.77
N PRO A 139 9.90 6.13 -4.79
CA PRO A 139 11.15 6.48 -4.14
C PRO A 139 11.12 6.14 -2.65
N GLU A 140 12.25 5.67 -2.13
CA GLU A 140 12.46 5.27 -0.71
C GLU A 140 12.26 6.39 0.33
N THR A 141 11.77 7.55 -0.08
CA THR A 141 11.74 8.78 0.71
C THR A 141 10.73 8.79 1.86
N HIS A 142 9.97 7.70 2.07
CA HIS A 142 8.87 7.69 3.04
C HIS A 142 8.97 6.62 4.13
N HIS A 143 10.16 6.08 4.39
CA HIS A 143 10.32 5.23 5.56
C HIS A 143 10.28 6.08 6.83
N ALA A 144 9.19 5.96 7.60
CA ALA A 144 9.16 6.55 8.93
C ALA A 144 10.32 5.99 9.75
N PRO A 145 11.12 6.84 10.39
CA PRO A 145 12.22 6.39 11.22
C PRO A 145 11.71 5.44 12.31
N ARG A 146 12.43 4.37 12.56
CA ARG A 146 12.07 3.37 13.58
C ARG A 146 12.38 3.80 15.02
N ALA A 147 12.98 4.96 15.21
CA ALA A 147 13.31 5.49 16.53
C ALA A 147 12.06 6.06 17.24
N PRO A 148 11.95 5.95 18.56
CA PRO A 148 10.92 6.67 19.31
C PRO A 148 11.15 8.17 19.13
N PHE A 149 10.11 8.89 18.70
CA PHE A 149 10.16 10.34 18.57
C PHE A 149 9.60 11.03 19.79
N PRO A 150 10.12 12.22 20.14
CA PRO A 150 9.51 13.03 21.16
C PRO A 150 8.08 13.42 20.76
N TYR A 151 7.21 13.50 21.76
CA TYR A 151 5.89 14.10 21.58
C TYR A 151 6.03 15.60 21.38
N LEU A 152 5.38 16.12 20.34
CA LEU A 152 5.38 17.53 20.01
C LEU A 152 3.96 18.09 20.21
N PRO A 153 3.83 19.33 20.73
CA PRO A 153 2.56 20.02 20.69
C PRO A 153 2.18 20.31 19.24
N ILE A 154 0.94 20.05 18.91
CA ILE A 154 0.37 20.34 17.60
C ILE A 154 -0.84 21.25 17.76
N THR A 155 -1.09 22.07 16.75
CA THR A 155 -2.30 22.88 16.68
C THR A 155 -3.42 21.99 16.16
N PRO A 156 -4.42 21.66 16.98
CA PRO A 156 -5.53 20.83 16.53
C PRO A 156 -6.44 21.60 15.57
N PRO A 157 -7.27 20.91 14.76
CA PRO A 157 -8.31 21.55 13.98
C PRO A 157 -9.25 22.38 14.86
N GLU A 158 -9.90 23.35 14.26
CA GLU A 158 -10.88 24.21 14.95
C GLU A 158 -11.95 23.36 15.67
N GLY A 159 -12.14 23.61 16.96
CA GLY A 159 -13.07 22.86 17.82
C GLY A 159 -12.46 21.68 18.59
N SER A 160 -11.16 21.41 18.47
CA SER A 160 -10.45 20.39 19.24
C SER A 160 -9.88 20.97 20.57
N PRO A 161 -9.51 20.11 21.56
CA PRO A 161 -8.88 20.58 22.80
C PRO A 161 -7.62 21.40 22.52
N SER A 162 -7.41 22.46 23.30
CA SER A 162 -6.36 23.47 23.07
C SER A 162 -4.91 22.99 23.24
N THR A 163 -4.69 21.79 23.75
CA THR A 163 -3.37 21.19 23.93
C THR A 163 -3.40 19.72 23.53
N LEU A 164 -3.03 19.47 22.29
CA LEU A 164 -2.87 18.12 21.79
C LEU A 164 -1.38 17.87 21.56
N THR A 165 -0.88 16.73 22.03
CA THR A 165 0.48 16.29 21.74
C THR A 165 0.42 15.03 20.89
N HIS A 166 1.26 14.96 19.88
CA HIS A 166 1.38 13.82 18.98
C HIS A 166 2.86 13.46 18.82
N PRO A 167 3.24 12.17 18.72
CA PRO A 167 4.60 11.83 18.37
C PRO A 167 4.94 12.33 16.98
N LEU A 168 6.22 12.63 16.74
CA LEU A 168 6.69 13.10 15.45
C LEU A 168 6.27 12.12 14.36
N ARG A 169 5.59 12.63 13.36
CA ARG A 169 5.09 11.90 12.19
C ARG A 169 6.03 12.02 11.00
N PRO A 170 5.89 11.14 10.00
CA PRO A 170 6.52 11.36 8.71
C PRO A 170 6.20 12.74 8.16
N PRO A 171 7.14 13.39 7.46
CA PRO A 171 6.86 14.65 6.79
C PRO A 171 5.77 14.43 5.73
N LYS A 172 4.93 15.44 5.55
CA LYS A 172 3.92 15.41 4.49
C LYS A 172 4.60 15.28 3.12
N PRO A 173 4.09 14.41 2.21
CA PRO A 173 4.66 14.25 0.88
C PRO A 173 4.66 15.55 0.09
N ASN A 174 5.64 15.72 -0.78
CA ASN A 174 5.68 16.85 -1.69
C ASN A 174 4.47 16.84 -2.64
N PRO A 175 3.96 18.01 -3.06
CA PRO A 175 2.92 18.11 -4.08
C PRO A 175 3.28 17.35 -5.37
N SER A 176 2.30 16.70 -5.98
CA SER A 176 2.47 15.86 -7.18
C SER A 176 3.32 14.60 -6.99
N SER A 177 3.62 14.19 -5.76
CA SER A 177 4.34 12.95 -5.50
C SER A 177 3.48 11.73 -5.82
N LEU A 178 4.10 10.74 -6.46
CA LEU A 178 3.56 9.40 -6.50
C LEU A 178 3.78 8.76 -5.12
N LEU A 179 2.69 8.41 -4.46
CA LEU A 179 2.71 7.86 -3.10
C LEU A 179 2.69 6.34 -3.10
N TYR A 180 1.99 5.75 -4.06
CA TYR A 180 1.74 4.32 -4.09
C TYR A 180 1.40 3.86 -5.51
N SER A 181 1.83 2.65 -5.85
CA SER A 181 1.45 2.00 -7.10
C SER A 181 1.29 0.50 -6.87
N ARG A 182 0.24 -0.08 -7.40
CA ARG A 182 -0.02 -1.52 -7.29
C ARG A 182 -0.53 -2.10 -8.60
N PHE A 183 0.05 -3.24 -9.00
CA PHE A 183 -0.47 -4.06 -10.10
C PHE A 183 -1.82 -4.68 -9.73
N LEU A 184 -2.76 -4.69 -10.68
CA LEU A 184 -4.11 -5.20 -10.53
C LEU A 184 -4.36 -6.43 -11.43
N PRO A 185 -3.97 -7.63 -11.00
CA PRO A 185 -4.12 -8.81 -11.84
C PRO A 185 -5.58 -9.13 -12.18
N HIS A 186 -6.52 -8.80 -11.30
CA HIS A 186 -7.95 -9.05 -11.52
C HIS A 186 -8.62 -8.08 -12.51
N LEU A 187 -7.96 -6.99 -12.88
CA LEU A 187 -8.41 -6.04 -13.91
C LEU A 187 -7.59 -6.12 -15.19
N THR A 188 -6.50 -6.88 -15.17
CA THR A 188 -5.63 -7.12 -16.32
C THR A 188 -6.22 -8.27 -17.14
N THR A 189 -6.90 -7.94 -18.24
CA THR A 189 -7.48 -8.93 -19.16
C THR A 189 -6.48 -9.39 -20.20
N ASP A 190 -5.54 -8.53 -20.56
CA ASP A 190 -4.43 -8.81 -21.47
C ASP A 190 -3.12 -8.74 -20.69
N PRO A 191 -2.34 -9.83 -20.62
CA PRO A 191 -1.03 -9.82 -19.96
C PRO A 191 -0.04 -8.81 -20.56
N GLN A 192 -0.20 -8.40 -21.81
CA GLN A 192 0.62 -7.38 -22.47
C GLN A 192 0.16 -5.95 -22.15
N SER A 193 -0.99 -5.82 -21.50
CA SER A 193 -1.59 -4.55 -21.10
C SER A 193 -1.92 -4.53 -19.60
N PRO A 194 -0.92 -4.66 -18.71
CA PRO A 194 -1.15 -4.72 -17.27
C PRO A 194 -1.75 -3.41 -16.74
N VAL A 195 -2.73 -3.54 -15.85
CA VAL A 195 -3.41 -2.42 -15.20
C VAL A 195 -2.85 -2.20 -13.81
N TYR A 196 -2.58 -0.96 -13.47
CA TYR A 196 -2.11 -0.52 -12.15
C TYR A 196 -3.10 0.46 -11.53
N PHE A 197 -3.13 0.47 -10.19
CA PHE A 197 -3.74 1.55 -9.43
C PHE A 197 -2.64 2.38 -8.77
N LYS A 198 -2.72 3.70 -8.91
CA LYS A 198 -1.76 4.65 -8.35
C LYS A 198 -2.45 5.61 -7.39
N LEU A 199 -1.72 6.05 -6.36
CA LEU A 199 -2.09 7.17 -5.51
C LEU A 199 -1.04 8.28 -5.67
N SER A 200 -1.50 9.49 -5.92
CA SER A 200 -0.67 10.69 -5.96
C SER A 200 -1.30 11.78 -5.08
N THR A 201 -0.49 12.72 -4.59
CA THR A 201 -1.04 13.87 -3.87
C THR A 201 -1.95 14.69 -4.79
N CYS A 202 -3.12 15.07 -4.28
CA CYS A 202 -4.03 15.99 -4.98
C CYS A 202 -3.44 17.39 -5.01
N THR A 203 -3.54 18.05 -6.16
CA THR A 203 -3.01 19.41 -6.40
C THR A 203 -4.02 20.27 -7.17
N LEU A 204 -3.71 21.53 -7.39
CA LEU A 204 -4.55 22.41 -8.20
C LEU A 204 -4.69 21.96 -9.67
N LYS A 205 -3.83 21.07 -10.16
CA LYS A 205 -3.99 20.44 -11.48
C LYS A 205 -5.23 19.55 -11.54
N ASP A 206 -5.64 19.00 -10.40
CA ASP A 206 -6.78 18.10 -10.26
C ASP A 206 -8.09 18.85 -10.02
N LEU A 207 -8.03 20.19 -9.87
CA LEU A 207 -9.19 21.03 -9.56
C LEU A 207 -10.38 20.83 -10.52
N PRO A 208 -10.20 20.79 -11.86
CA PRO A 208 -11.35 20.58 -12.76
C PRO A 208 -12.04 19.24 -12.53
N THR A 209 -11.27 18.18 -12.29
CA THR A 209 -11.80 16.85 -12.01
C THR A 209 -12.54 16.83 -10.68
N LEU A 210 -11.90 17.35 -9.62
CA LEU A 210 -12.49 17.38 -8.29
C LEU A 210 -13.77 18.23 -8.24
N HIS A 211 -13.77 19.38 -8.92
CA HIS A 211 -14.94 20.24 -9.04
C HIS A 211 -16.14 19.50 -9.66
N ASN A 212 -15.90 18.76 -10.75
CA ASN A 212 -16.95 17.96 -11.38
C ASN A 212 -17.46 16.87 -10.44
N TRP A 213 -16.57 16.22 -9.69
CA TRP A 213 -16.95 15.17 -8.76
C TRP A 213 -17.74 15.69 -7.55
N MET A 214 -17.32 16.80 -6.94
CA MET A 214 -18.01 17.39 -5.78
C MET A 214 -19.40 17.93 -6.15
N ASN A 215 -19.58 18.36 -7.40
CA ASN A 215 -20.88 18.82 -7.92
C ASN A 215 -21.78 17.68 -8.46
N ASP A 216 -21.29 16.43 -8.52
CA ASP A 216 -22.13 15.28 -8.84
C ASP A 216 -23.14 15.06 -7.69
N PRO A 217 -24.48 15.07 -7.95
CA PRO A 217 -25.48 14.89 -6.89
C PRO A 217 -25.28 13.63 -6.04
N ARG A 218 -24.72 12.58 -6.64
CA ARG A 218 -24.40 11.31 -5.97
C ARG A 218 -23.27 11.47 -4.95
N VAL A 219 -22.30 12.32 -5.22
CA VAL A 219 -21.19 12.62 -4.31
C VAL A 219 -21.67 13.62 -3.26
N ASP A 220 -22.32 14.69 -3.69
CA ASP A 220 -22.82 15.75 -2.81
C ASP A 220 -23.79 15.24 -1.74
N GLN A 221 -24.58 14.23 -2.05
CA GLN A 221 -25.48 13.57 -1.08
C GLN A 221 -24.79 13.16 0.23
N PHE A 222 -23.50 12.81 0.16
CA PHE A 222 -22.74 12.30 1.32
C PHE A 222 -21.60 13.24 1.74
N TRP A 223 -21.03 13.97 0.79
CA TRP A 223 -19.89 14.86 1.05
C TRP A 223 -20.31 16.27 1.40
N MET A 224 -21.45 16.73 0.85
CA MET A 224 -22.02 18.09 1.08
C MET A 224 -21.01 19.22 0.77
N GLU A 225 -20.22 19.02 -0.28
CA GLU A 225 -19.16 19.93 -0.74
C GLU A 225 -19.47 20.51 -2.12
N LYS A 226 -20.75 20.51 -2.55
CA LYS A 226 -21.17 21.18 -3.79
C LYS A 226 -20.86 22.66 -3.69
N GLY A 227 -20.19 23.21 -4.73
CA GLY A 227 -19.77 24.60 -4.70
C GLY A 227 -19.19 25.11 -6.01
N SER A 228 -18.68 26.34 -5.95
CA SER A 228 -17.99 26.99 -7.09
C SER A 228 -16.58 26.44 -7.28
N MET A 229 -15.96 26.80 -8.42
CA MET A 229 -14.57 26.44 -8.71
C MET A 229 -13.62 27.05 -7.66
N GLU A 230 -13.87 28.28 -7.22
CA GLU A 230 -13.10 29.00 -6.24
C GLU A 230 -13.16 28.32 -4.86
N GLN A 231 -14.36 27.84 -4.47
CA GLN A 231 -14.53 27.10 -3.22
C GLN A 231 -13.73 25.78 -3.25
N HIS A 232 -13.75 25.04 -4.36
CA HIS A 232 -12.97 23.82 -4.49
C HIS A 232 -11.47 24.08 -4.60
N GLN A 233 -11.06 25.21 -5.17
CA GLN A 233 -9.67 25.64 -5.11
C GLN A 233 -9.22 25.87 -3.65
N GLN A 234 -10.00 26.63 -2.89
CA GLN A 234 -9.73 26.88 -1.47
C GLN A 234 -9.71 25.58 -0.66
N PHE A 235 -10.61 24.64 -0.98
CA PHE A 235 -10.64 23.32 -0.35
C PHE A 235 -9.34 22.54 -0.60
N ILE A 236 -8.85 22.47 -1.84
CA ILE A 236 -7.57 21.82 -2.16
C ILE A 236 -6.41 22.52 -1.45
N GLU A 237 -6.37 23.86 -1.50
CA GLU A 237 -5.30 24.64 -0.86
C GLU A 237 -5.29 24.44 0.65
N LYS A 238 -6.46 24.45 1.30
CA LYS A 238 -6.60 24.19 2.74
C LYS A 238 -6.03 22.80 3.08
N ASN A 239 -6.52 21.74 2.43
CA ASN A 239 -6.07 20.37 2.69
C ASN A 239 -4.59 20.16 2.36
N THR A 240 -4.06 20.89 1.36
CA THR A 240 -2.63 20.85 1.03
C THR A 240 -1.77 21.49 2.13
N ARG A 241 -2.22 22.57 2.74
CA ARG A 241 -1.50 23.27 3.83
C ARG A 241 -1.65 22.58 5.18
N ASP A 242 -2.76 21.89 5.39
CA ASP A 242 -3.05 21.24 6.66
C ASP A 242 -2.05 20.10 6.94
N PRO A 243 -1.28 20.16 8.02
CA PRO A 243 -0.24 19.18 8.29
C PRO A 243 -0.78 17.80 8.66
N HIS A 244 -2.05 17.68 9.08
CA HIS A 244 -2.59 16.40 9.51
C HIS A 244 -3.32 15.63 8.40
N VAL A 245 -3.55 16.24 7.23
CA VAL A 245 -4.30 15.65 6.10
C VAL A 245 -3.40 15.54 4.87
N ILE A 246 -3.47 14.41 4.18
CA ILE A 246 -2.88 14.19 2.86
C ILE A 246 -4.03 14.01 1.85
N PRO A 247 -4.37 15.04 1.05
CA PRO A 247 -5.34 14.86 -0.02
C PRO A 247 -4.69 14.08 -1.18
N VAL A 248 -5.38 13.05 -1.68
CA VAL A 248 -4.86 12.16 -2.71
C VAL A 248 -5.84 11.92 -3.85
N ILE A 249 -5.30 11.71 -5.04
CA ILE A 249 -6.02 11.21 -6.21
C ILE A 249 -5.60 9.77 -6.47
N GLY A 250 -6.59 8.89 -6.63
CA GLY A 250 -6.40 7.52 -7.07
C GLY A 250 -6.74 7.39 -8.56
N SER A 251 -5.81 6.83 -9.33
CA SER A 251 -5.92 6.69 -10.79
C SER A 251 -5.66 5.26 -11.22
N TYR A 252 -6.31 4.84 -12.31
CA TYR A 252 -5.98 3.62 -13.04
C TYR A 252 -5.02 3.96 -14.17
N VAL A 253 -4.06 3.08 -14.39
CA VAL A 253 -3.05 3.22 -15.45
C VAL A 253 -2.88 1.88 -16.13
N GLU A 254 -2.99 1.87 -17.43
CA GLU A 254 -2.69 0.72 -18.27
C GLU A 254 -1.33 0.92 -18.94
N LEU A 255 -0.51 -0.13 -18.97
CA LEU A 255 0.71 -0.15 -19.76
C LEU A 255 0.44 -0.92 -21.05
N ARG A 256 0.84 -0.41 -22.19
CA ARG A 256 0.72 -1.10 -23.49
C ARG A 256 2.05 -1.20 -24.18
N GLU A 257 2.30 -2.32 -24.83
CA GLU A 257 3.41 -2.44 -25.74
C GLU A 257 3.02 -1.87 -27.12
N GLU A 258 3.72 -0.83 -27.54
CA GLU A 258 3.55 -0.18 -28.84
C GLU A 258 4.91 -0.09 -29.53
N ASN A 259 5.04 -0.74 -30.70
CA ASN A 259 6.28 -0.77 -31.48
C ASN A 259 7.51 -1.28 -30.69
N GLY A 260 7.34 -2.30 -29.85
CA GLY A 260 8.40 -2.88 -29.03
C GLY A 260 8.83 -2.02 -27.84
N GLN A 261 8.04 -0.99 -27.49
CA GLN A 261 8.24 -0.15 -26.32
C GLN A 261 7.01 -0.17 -25.42
N VAL A 262 7.21 -0.38 -24.13
CA VAL A 262 6.13 -0.27 -23.14
C VAL A 262 5.84 1.22 -22.91
N ARG A 263 4.59 1.63 -23.16
CA ARG A 263 4.09 2.98 -22.93
C ARG A 263 2.99 2.99 -21.90
N GLN A 264 3.07 3.97 -21.01
CA GLN A 264 1.98 4.26 -20.09
C GLN A 264 0.86 4.99 -20.88
N GLN A 265 -0.35 4.43 -20.79
CA GLN A 265 -1.55 5.08 -21.29
C GLN A 265 -1.93 6.26 -20.35
N PRO A 266 -2.76 7.21 -20.82
CA PRO A 266 -3.25 8.29 -19.97
C PRO A 266 -3.84 7.79 -18.68
N GLU A 267 -3.55 8.45 -17.56
CA GLU A 267 -4.11 8.11 -16.26
C GLU A 267 -5.60 8.42 -16.22
N GLU A 268 -6.38 7.45 -15.77
CA GLU A 268 -7.81 7.60 -15.55
C GLU A 268 -8.08 7.87 -14.07
N GLN A 269 -8.23 9.14 -13.70
CA GLN A 269 -8.56 9.54 -12.33
C GLN A 269 -9.93 8.98 -11.92
N ALA A 270 -10.01 8.40 -10.74
CA ALA A 270 -11.20 7.67 -10.29
C ALA A 270 -11.65 8.01 -8.88
N VAL A 271 -10.73 8.24 -7.98
CA VAL A 271 -10.97 8.35 -6.54
C VAL A 271 -10.32 9.62 -6.01
N TYR A 272 -11.00 10.33 -5.14
CA TYR A 272 -10.42 11.30 -4.23
C TYR A 272 -10.48 10.74 -2.82
N ALA A 273 -9.43 10.95 -2.04
CA ALA A 273 -9.44 10.62 -0.63
C ALA A 273 -8.60 11.61 0.19
N GLU A 274 -8.92 11.67 1.47
CA GLU A 274 -8.16 12.37 2.49
C GLU A 274 -7.64 11.35 3.49
N ILE A 275 -6.32 11.28 3.64
CA ILE A 275 -5.65 10.42 4.59
C ILE A 275 -5.21 11.31 5.76
N TYR A 276 -5.72 11.07 6.96
CA TYR A 276 -5.51 11.97 8.09
C TYR A 276 -5.08 11.24 9.36
N TRP A 277 -4.55 11.99 10.33
CA TRP A 277 -4.24 11.50 11.67
C TRP A 277 -5.46 11.65 12.56
N VAL A 278 -6.04 10.54 13.00
CA VAL A 278 -7.33 10.53 13.74
C VAL A 278 -7.22 11.34 15.04
N LYS A 279 -6.11 11.24 15.74
CA LYS A 279 -5.92 11.94 17.02
C LYS A 279 -6.07 13.48 16.90
N GLU A 280 -5.80 14.03 15.73
CA GLU A 280 -5.88 15.47 15.45
C GLU A 280 -7.16 15.88 14.73
N ASP A 281 -7.98 14.90 14.34
CA ASP A 281 -9.20 15.13 13.58
C ASP A 281 -10.42 15.37 14.49
N ARG A 282 -11.48 15.92 13.89
CA ARG A 282 -12.80 16.11 14.53
C ARG A 282 -13.44 14.78 14.99
N LEU A 283 -12.98 13.68 14.50
CA LEU A 283 -13.43 12.34 14.90
C LEU A 283 -12.96 12.01 16.33
N ALA A 284 -11.74 12.38 16.70
CA ALA A 284 -11.16 11.99 17.99
C ALA A 284 -12.02 12.35 19.23
N PRO A 285 -12.55 13.57 19.35
CA PRO A 285 -13.37 13.94 20.52
C PRO A 285 -14.69 13.20 20.66
N ILE A 286 -15.20 12.61 19.56
CA ILE A 286 -16.50 11.91 19.56
C ILE A 286 -16.33 10.38 19.56
N MET A 287 -15.11 9.90 19.45
CA MET A 287 -14.83 8.46 19.67
C MET A 287 -14.93 8.10 21.15
N PRO A 288 -15.19 6.83 21.47
CA PRO A 288 -15.18 6.38 22.87
C PRO A 288 -13.88 6.79 23.58
N ALA A 289 -14.01 7.31 24.80
CA ALA A 289 -12.88 7.84 25.55
C ALA A 289 -11.74 6.81 25.68
N GLY A 290 -10.51 7.24 25.45
CA GLY A 290 -9.30 6.41 25.56
C GLY A 290 -9.11 5.38 24.44
N THR A 291 -9.93 5.39 23.38
CA THR A 291 -9.81 4.42 22.28
C THR A 291 -8.92 4.90 21.12
N VAL A 292 -8.70 6.21 20.98
CA VAL A 292 -7.84 6.77 19.94
C VAL A 292 -6.38 6.51 20.27
N GLN A 293 -5.64 5.97 19.30
CA GLN A 293 -4.21 5.70 19.43
C GLN A 293 -3.39 6.75 18.66
N ASP A 294 -2.11 6.90 19.04
CA ASP A 294 -1.23 7.91 18.46
C ASP A 294 -1.04 7.80 16.95
N TYR A 295 -1.04 6.58 16.43
CA TYR A 295 -0.76 6.32 15.02
C TYR A 295 -1.99 5.88 14.22
N ASP A 296 -3.21 6.12 14.76
CA ASP A 296 -4.44 5.85 14.02
C ASP A 296 -4.52 6.74 12.77
N ARG A 297 -4.76 6.14 11.63
CA ARG A 297 -5.00 6.83 10.37
C ARG A 297 -6.48 6.80 10.03
N GLY A 298 -6.99 7.92 9.56
CA GLY A 298 -8.36 8.03 9.10
C GLY A 298 -8.42 8.17 7.57
N LEU A 299 -9.55 7.78 6.98
CA LEU A 299 -9.81 7.91 5.54
C LEU A 299 -11.19 8.50 5.29
N HIS A 300 -11.23 9.67 4.63
CA HIS A 300 -12.40 10.10 3.87
C HIS A 300 -12.18 9.71 2.40
N MET A 301 -13.19 9.18 1.73
CA MET A 301 -13.01 8.70 0.36
C MET A 301 -14.27 8.81 -0.48
N LEU A 302 -14.13 9.15 -1.75
CA LEU A 302 -15.19 9.13 -2.76
C LEU A 302 -14.68 8.51 -4.06
N VAL A 303 -15.60 7.88 -4.80
CA VAL A 303 -15.38 7.48 -6.19
C VAL A 303 -16.08 8.53 -7.06
N GLY A 304 -15.29 9.40 -7.68
CA GLY A 304 -15.79 10.47 -8.54
C GLY A 304 -16.17 9.97 -9.92
N SER A 305 -15.32 9.15 -10.54
CA SER A 305 -15.55 8.62 -11.88
C SER A 305 -16.64 7.57 -11.91
N ASN A 306 -17.65 7.75 -12.77
CA ASN A 306 -18.71 6.77 -12.98
C ASN A 306 -18.20 5.49 -13.68
N ALA A 307 -17.16 5.60 -14.52
CA ALA A 307 -16.56 4.46 -15.22
C ALA A 307 -15.84 3.49 -14.28
N HIS A 308 -15.38 3.99 -13.11
CA HIS A 308 -14.58 3.20 -12.17
C HIS A 308 -15.35 2.78 -10.91
N ARG A 309 -16.67 2.60 -11.03
CA ARG A 309 -17.55 2.13 -9.95
C ARG A 309 -17.79 0.62 -10.06
N GLY A 310 -18.18 0.03 -8.95
CA GLY A 310 -18.65 -1.36 -8.87
C GLY A 310 -17.77 -2.24 -7.96
N PRO A 311 -18.28 -3.45 -7.63
CA PRO A 311 -17.62 -4.34 -6.66
C PRO A 311 -16.19 -4.75 -7.09
N HIS A 312 -15.99 -4.94 -8.39
CA HIS A 312 -14.68 -5.31 -8.96
C HIS A 312 -13.64 -4.19 -8.81
N ARG A 313 -14.08 -2.91 -8.81
CA ARG A 313 -13.19 -1.75 -8.65
C ARG A 313 -12.83 -1.47 -7.19
N ILE A 314 -13.71 -1.82 -6.25
CA ILE A 314 -13.46 -1.66 -4.81
C ILE A 314 -12.19 -2.37 -4.38
N ARG A 315 -11.93 -3.59 -4.88
CA ARG A 315 -10.73 -4.36 -4.58
C ARG A 315 -9.44 -3.70 -5.09
N ALA A 316 -9.55 -2.76 -6.00
CA ALA A 316 -8.40 -1.98 -6.45
C ALA A 316 -8.06 -0.85 -5.49
N TRP A 317 -8.97 0.09 -5.28
CA TRP A 317 -8.64 1.36 -4.64
C TRP A 317 -8.73 1.34 -3.11
N MET A 318 -9.74 0.66 -2.53
CA MET A 318 -9.93 0.71 -1.07
C MET A 318 -8.81 -0.02 -0.29
N PRO A 319 -8.40 -1.25 -0.66
CA PRO A 319 -7.23 -1.87 -0.06
C PRO A 319 -5.94 -1.09 -0.30
N SER A 320 -5.82 -0.41 -1.45
CA SER A 320 -4.62 0.39 -1.75
C SER A 320 -4.49 1.60 -0.84
N LEU A 321 -5.59 2.29 -0.52
CA LEU A 321 -5.59 3.38 0.45
C LEU A 321 -5.21 2.89 1.85
N ALA A 322 -5.82 1.80 2.32
CA ALA A 322 -5.50 1.21 3.62
C ALA A 322 -4.03 0.73 3.68
N HIS A 323 -3.57 0.06 2.62
CA HIS A 323 -2.19 -0.41 2.54
C HIS A 323 -1.19 0.74 2.58
N TYR A 324 -1.46 1.82 1.84
CA TYR A 324 -0.63 3.02 1.91
C TYR A 324 -0.52 3.57 3.34
N CYS A 325 -1.62 3.63 4.10
CA CYS A 325 -1.57 4.08 5.50
C CYS A 325 -0.61 3.23 6.36
N PHE A 326 -0.60 1.91 6.15
CA PHE A 326 0.29 1.00 6.88
C PHE A 326 1.76 1.08 6.40
N LEU A 327 1.99 1.49 5.14
CA LEU A 327 3.34 1.67 4.58
C LEU A 327 3.93 3.03 4.92
N ASP A 328 3.11 4.08 4.89
CA ASP A 328 3.52 5.47 5.17
C ASP A 328 4.11 5.61 6.58
N ASP A 329 3.49 4.96 7.57
CA ASP A 329 4.07 4.82 8.91
C ASP A 329 3.88 3.38 9.42
N PRO A 330 4.96 2.59 9.58
CA PRO A 330 4.87 1.21 10.05
C PRO A 330 4.32 1.07 11.48
N ARG A 331 4.27 2.16 12.27
CA ARG A 331 3.66 2.22 13.60
C ARG A 331 2.15 2.28 13.55
N THR A 332 1.55 2.66 12.40
CA THR A 332 0.10 2.61 12.18
C THR A 332 -0.39 1.16 12.33
N GLN A 333 -1.28 0.94 13.27
CA GLN A 333 -1.90 -0.36 13.51
C GLN A 333 -3.35 -0.40 13.06
N ARG A 334 -3.99 0.77 12.92
CA ARG A 334 -5.41 0.85 12.58
C ARG A 334 -5.68 1.91 11.54
N VAL A 335 -6.63 1.59 10.65
CA VAL A 335 -7.25 2.54 9.73
C VAL A 335 -8.71 2.68 10.11
N ILE A 336 -9.18 3.91 10.28
CA ILE A 336 -10.51 4.25 10.80
C ILE A 336 -11.28 5.01 9.73
N CYS A 337 -12.55 4.68 9.57
CA CYS A 337 -13.49 5.37 8.68
C CYS A 337 -14.81 5.58 9.40
N GLU A 338 -15.52 6.67 9.06
CA GLU A 338 -16.81 6.97 9.63
C GLU A 338 -17.86 7.28 8.54
N PRO A 339 -18.19 6.30 7.68
CA PRO A 339 -19.23 6.47 6.68
C PRO A 339 -20.58 6.75 7.32
N ASN A 340 -21.40 7.58 6.65
CA ASN A 340 -22.79 7.78 7.06
C ASN A 340 -23.48 6.41 7.20
N GLU A 341 -24.19 6.16 8.30
CA GLU A 341 -24.87 4.88 8.56
C GLU A 341 -25.87 4.50 7.47
N LYS A 342 -26.47 5.49 6.80
CA LYS A 342 -27.39 5.27 5.67
C LYS A 342 -26.67 4.76 4.40
N ASN A 343 -25.35 4.84 4.35
CA ASN A 343 -24.56 4.34 3.23
C ASN A 343 -24.17 2.87 3.43
N GLU A 344 -25.17 2.01 3.57
CA GLU A 344 -24.97 0.57 3.80
C GLU A 344 -24.05 -0.09 2.76
N LYS A 345 -24.05 0.44 1.52
CA LYS A 345 -23.26 -0.12 0.44
C LYS A 345 -21.75 0.03 0.71
N ILE A 346 -21.31 1.21 1.15
CA ILE A 346 -19.89 1.41 1.46
C ILE A 346 -19.48 0.63 2.70
N ILE A 347 -20.37 0.52 3.70
CA ILE A 347 -20.13 -0.28 4.91
C ILE A 347 -19.87 -1.75 4.54
N LYS A 348 -20.74 -2.36 3.73
CA LYS A 348 -20.54 -3.73 3.23
C LYS A 348 -19.24 -3.90 2.44
N TYR A 349 -18.84 -2.91 1.67
CA TYR A 349 -17.57 -2.94 0.95
C TYR A 349 -16.39 -2.86 1.91
N MET A 350 -16.44 -2.01 2.93
CA MET A 350 -15.41 -1.95 3.98
C MET A 350 -15.28 -3.30 4.70
N GLU A 351 -16.41 -3.91 5.09
CA GLU A 351 -16.42 -5.24 5.70
C GLU A 351 -15.77 -6.30 4.82
N SER A 352 -15.97 -6.22 3.50
CA SER A 352 -15.39 -7.18 2.54
C SER A 352 -13.86 -7.14 2.46
N ILE A 353 -13.22 -6.06 2.92
CA ILE A 353 -11.77 -5.91 2.99
C ILE A 353 -11.21 -5.93 4.41
N GLY A 354 -12.04 -6.28 5.39
CA GLY A 354 -11.61 -6.55 6.75
C GLY A 354 -11.95 -5.48 7.79
N PHE A 355 -12.58 -4.36 7.41
CA PHE A 355 -13.08 -3.43 8.42
C PHE A 355 -14.16 -4.09 9.27
N LYS A 356 -14.13 -3.80 10.56
CA LYS A 356 -15.14 -4.23 11.54
C LYS A 356 -15.88 -3.01 12.06
N ARG A 357 -17.20 -3.14 12.25
CA ARG A 357 -18.00 -2.08 12.86
C ARG A 357 -17.85 -2.11 14.38
N HIS A 358 -17.43 -0.99 14.97
CA HIS A 358 -17.22 -0.79 16.40
C HIS A 358 -18.30 0.12 17.04
N GLY A 359 -19.47 0.19 16.44
CA GLY A 359 -20.57 1.03 16.90
C GLY A 359 -20.83 2.22 15.98
N SER A 360 -21.28 3.32 16.55
CA SER A 360 -21.62 4.54 15.83
C SER A 360 -21.09 5.76 16.55
N VAL A 361 -20.78 6.80 15.79
CA VAL A 361 -20.39 8.13 16.27
C VAL A 361 -21.32 9.19 15.71
N THR A 362 -21.60 10.22 16.47
CA THR A 362 -22.56 11.26 16.08
C THR A 362 -21.84 12.60 15.94
N PHE A 363 -21.84 13.10 14.71
CA PHE A 363 -21.45 14.47 14.38
C PHE A 363 -22.69 15.39 14.45
N PRO A 364 -22.52 16.71 14.51
CA PRO A 364 -23.67 17.63 14.50
C PRO A 364 -24.62 17.47 13.31
N HIS A 365 -24.10 16.99 12.17
CA HIS A 365 -24.84 16.89 10.90
C HIS A 365 -25.13 15.46 10.45
N LYS A 366 -24.51 14.42 11.05
CA LYS A 366 -24.69 13.00 10.66
C LYS A 366 -24.40 12.03 11.81
N THR A 367 -25.03 10.87 11.75
CA THR A 367 -24.60 9.67 12.48
C THR A 367 -23.85 8.75 11.52
N SER A 368 -22.71 8.27 11.95
CA SER A 368 -21.79 7.48 11.16
C SER A 368 -21.47 6.15 11.84
N ALA A 369 -21.30 5.10 11.04
CA ALA A 369 -20.77 3.83 11.52
C ALA A 369 -19.27 4.00 11.79
N LEU A 370 -18.81 3.64 12.98
CA LEU A 370 -17.37 3.59 13.29
C LEU A 370 -16.80 2.28 12.76
N MET A 371 -16.02 2.38 11.68
CA MET A 371 -15.41 1.25 10.99
C MET A 371 -13.90 1.25 11.26
N ILE A 372 -13.37 0.16 11.80
CA ILE A 372 -11.94 0.02 12.11
C ILE A 372 -11.38 -1.18 11.38
N LEU A 373 -10.25 -0.98 10.71
CA LEU A 373 -9.44 -2.01 10.08
C LEU A 373 -8.13 -2.15 10.85
N GLU A 374 -7.97 -3.28 11.54
CA GLU A 374 -6.70 -3.64 12.18
C GLU A 374 -5.69 -4.09 11.12
N LYS A 375 -4.42 -3.71 11.27
CA LYS A 375 -3.33 -4.11 10.37
C LYS A 375 -3.23 -5.64 10.24
N GLU A 376 -3.37 -6.35 11.34
CA GLU A 376 -3.30 -7.82 11.35
C GLU A 376 -4.45 -8.43 10.53
N ASP A 377 -5.69 -7.94 10.69
CA ASP A 377 -6.83 -8.39 9.90
C ASP A 377 -6.62 -8.11 8.41
N PHE A 378 -6.11 -6.92 8.06
CA PHE A 378 -5.81 -6.56 6.68
C PHE A 378 -4.82 -7.52 6.01
N TYR A 379 -3.71 -7.80 6.68
CA TYR A 379 -2.69 -8.69 6.11
C TYR A 379 -3.12 -10.16 6.15
N SER A 380 -3.94 -10.57 7.12
CA SER A 380 -4.49 -11.92 7.17
C SER A 380 -5.50 -12.19 6.06
N LEU A 381 -6.33 -11.21 5.71
CA LEU A 381 -7.27 -11.32 4.59
C LEU A 381 -6.58 -11.23 3.24
N CYS A 382 -5.44 -10.58 3.16
CA CYS A 382 -4.70 -10.33 1.93
C CYS A 382 -5.65 -9.88 0.77
N PRO A 383 -6.29 -8.70 0.88
CA PRO A 383 -7.38 -8.27 0.00
C PRO A 383 -6.93 -7.83 -1.40
N PHE A 384 -5.74 -8.25 -1.83
CA PHE A 384 -5.08 -7.89 -3.10
C PHE A 384 -5.45 -8.81 -4.27
#